data_b22279a011db0379018e2dcef549f968
#
_entry.id   b22279a011db0379018e2dcef549f968
#
_cell.length_a   1.000
_cell.length_b   1.000
_cell.length_c   1.000
_cell.angle_alpha   90.00
_cell.angle_beta   90.00
_cell.angle_gamma   90.00
#
_symmetry.space_group_name_H-M   'P 1'
#
loop_
_entity.id
_entity.type
_entity.pdbx_description
1 polymer ?
#
loop_
_entity_poly.entity_id
_entity_poly.type
_entity_poly.pdbx_seq_one_letter_code
_entity_poly.pdbx_strand_id
1 'polypeptide(L)'
;MVGSFLTPYLKDIHELKIFDLREPKYDDVEFVQGSMNNPNDVTEALKGVDLFINLTMKNPQGGSETTQNLEDIQNNYDLNTKGLHTFLYLAQKEGVMRGIHTSTMSVHYRKRLHYPSEELVPKDTPSVYGLTKGFGEEICNYFCRWFNMNIVSLRLTGPRSDKNWKKEIKNREDKNPDGSRLWITHEKDLANAYIASIDFIQNGHSRFDPIFIAGDPENKEHNLSKAFHLLQWTPEMNPEDYR
;
A
#
# COMPACT_ATOMS: atom_id res chain seq x y z
N MET A 1 4.44 3.37 9.87
CA MET A 1 3.77 2.11 10.26
C MET A 1 4.12 0.98 9.28
N VAL A 2 3.60 0.96 8.03
CA VAL A 2 3.90 -0.14 7.07
C VAL A 2 5.42 -0.27 6.85
N GLY A 3 6.13 0.81 6.58
CA GLY A 3 7.58 0.78 6.40
C GLY A 3 8.32 0.12 7.57
N SER A 4 7.93 0.41 8.81
CA SER A 4 8.55 -0.22 9.98
C SER A 4 8.25 -1.72 10.12
N PHE A 5 7.20 -2.23 9.46
CA PHE A 5 6.94 -3.67 9.38
C PHE A 5 7.79 -4.33 8.28
N LEU A 6 7.97 -3.64 7.14
CA LEU A 6 8.67 -4.19 5.98
C LEU A 6 10.19 -4.17 6.13
N THR A 7 10.75 -3.11 6.70
CA THR A 7 12.20 -2.91 6.78
C THR A 7 12.95 -4.13 7.34
N PRO A 8 12.54 -4.77 8.47
CA PRO A 8 13.23 -5.95 8.99
C PRO A 8 13.33 -7.12 8.02
N TYR A 9 12.32 -7.31 7.18
CA TYR A 9 12.26 -8.41 6.22
C TYR A 9 13.00 -8.11 4.92
N LEU A 10 12.98 -6.83 4.49
CA LEU A 10 13.56 -6.44 3.21
C LEU A 10 15.07 -6.18 3.29
N LYS A 11 15.58 -5.65 4.41
CA LYS A 11 17.00 -5.29 4.55
C LYS A 11 17.95 -6.48 4.50
N ASP A 12 17.47 -7.69 4.80
CA ASP A 12 18.29 -8.90 4.77
C ASP A 12 18.45 -9.48 3.36
N ILE A 13 17.63 -8.99 2.40
CA ILE A 13 17.62 -9.51 1.02
C ILE A 13 17.80 -8.43 -0.05
N HIS A 14 17.71 -7.15 0.33
CA HIS A 14 17.88 -6.00 -0.57
C HIS A 14 18.69 -4.90 0.10
N GLU A 15 19.44 -4.13 -0.70
CA GLU A 15 19.99 -2.85 -0.27
C GLU A 15 18.85 -1.83 -0.19
N LEU A 16 18.61 -1.29 1.00
CA LEU A 16 17.51 -0.38 1.25
C LEU A 16 17.99 1.05 1.37
N LYS A 17 17.27 1.96 0.68
CA LYS A 17 17.31 3.40 0.90
C LYS A 17 15.95 3.85 1.41
N ILE A 18 15.89 4.42 2.61
CA ILE A 18 14.66 4.97 3.20
C ILE A 18 14.60 6.46 2.94
N PHE A 19 13.48 6.90 2.35
CA PHE A 19 13.15 8.30 2.16
C PHE A 19 11.92 8.67 3.00
N ASP A 20 12.10 9.50 4.02
CA ASP A 20 11.03 9.91 4.95
C ASP A 20 11.33 11.28 5.54
N LEU A 21 10.32 11.93 6.10
CA LEU A 21 10.47 13.16 6.90
C LEU A 21 11.19 12.92 8.22
N ARG A 22 11.16 11.71 8.73
CA ARG A 22 11.70 11.29 10.02
C ARG A 22 12.70 10.17 9.85
N GLU A 23 13.77 10.26 10.61
CA GLU A 23 14.79 9.24 10.68
C GLU A 23 14.19 7.87 11.11
N PRO A 24 14.51 6.78 10.40
CA PRO A 24 14.07 5.45 10.77
C PRO A 24 14.79 4.96 12.04
N LYS A 25 14.28 3.89 12.64
CA LYS A 25 14.90 3.24 13.81
C LYS A 25 16.03 2.26 13.45
N TYR A 26 16.44 2.22 12.20
CA TYR A 26 17.40 1.26 11.66
C TYR A 26 18.64 2.01 11.20
N ASP A 27 19.77 1.79 11.90
CA ASP A 27 21.04 2.47 11.64
C ASP A 27 21.83 1.83 10.47
N ASP A 28 21.39 0.67 10.00
CA ASP A 28 22.03 -0.17 8.98
C ASP A 28 21.40 -0.03 7.58
N VAL A 29 20.62 1.03 7.35
CA VAL A 29 20.00 1.34 6.05
C VAL A 29 20.35 2.78 5.64
N GLU A 30 20.53 2.99 4.34
CA GLU A 30 20.72 4.34 3.81
C GLU A 30 19.46 5.20 4.05
N PHE A 31 19.64 6.41 4.56
CA PHE A 31 18.54 7.32 4.86
C PHE A 31 18.70 8.66 4.15
N VAL A 32 17.65 9.07 3.47
CA VAL A 32 17.51 10.41 2.87
C VAL A 32 16.34 11.11 3.54
N GLN A 33 16.62 12.15 4.29
CA GLN A 33 15.56 12.97 4.89
C GLN A 33 14.99 13.93 3.86
N GLY A 34 13.66 13.92 3.70
CA GLY A 34 13.01 14.82 2.76
C GLY A 34 11.51 14.59 2.63
N SER A 35 10.90 15.45 1.82
CA SER A 35 9.46 15.46 1.57
C SER A 35 9.13 15.03 0.14
N MET A 36 8.15 14.16 -0.03
CA MET A 36 7.61 13.79 -1.35
C MET A 36 7.05 15.01 -2.12
N ASN A 37 6.72 16.10 -1.43
CA ASN A 37 6.25 17.34 -2.04
C ASN A 37 7.40 18.27 -2.48
N ASN A 38 8.67 17.93 -2.19
CA ASN A 38 9.85 18.67 -2.64
C ASN A 38 10.54 17.89 -3.77
N PRO A 39 10.53 18.39 -5.02
CA PRO A 39 11.15 17.70 -6.15
C PRO A 39 12.65 17.42 -5.99
N ASN A 40 13.40 18.31 -5.32
CA ASN A 40 14.84 18.12 -5.12
C ASN A 40 15.11 16.95 -4.15
N ASP A 41 14.34 16.85 -3.06
CA ASP A 41 14.46 15.76 -2.09
C ASP A 41 14.14 14.41 -2.78
N VAL A 42 13.08 14.39 -3.61
CA VAL A 42 12.69 13.21 -4.38
C VAL A 42 13.78 12.80 -5.37
N THR A 43 14.37 13.74 -6.10
CA THR A 43 15.45 13.46 -7.05
C THR A 43 16.66 12.87 -6.33
N GLU A 44 17.04 13.43 -5.17
CA GLU A 44 18.15 12.91 -4.36
C GLU A 44 17.87 11.48 -3.88
N ALA A 45 16.65 11.23 -3.40
CA ALA A 45 16.24 9.90 -2.93
C ALA A 45 16.25 8.82 -4.03
N LEU A 46 15.99 9.21 -5.29
CA LEU A 46 15.95 8.28 -6.42
C LEU A 46 17.31 7.89 -7.00
N LYS A 47 18.39 8.60 -6.65
CA LYS A 47 19.73 8.28 -7.16
C LYS A 47 20.17 6.87 -6.79
N GLY A 48 20.55 6.07 -7.77
CA GLY A 48 21.04 4.71 -7.58
C GLY A 48 19.98 3.70 -7.15
N VAL A 49 18.69 4.01 -7.35
CA VAL A 49 17.57 3.14 -7.00
C VAL A 49 17.11 2.35 -8.21
N ASP A 50 16.92 1.04 -8.09
CA ASP A 50 16.40 0.17 -9.15
C ASP A 50 14.87 0.05 -9.14
N LEU A 51 14.28 0.14 -7.93
CA LEU A 51 12.86 -0.05 -7.69
C LEU A 51 12.40 0.77 -6.49
N PHE A 52 11.20 1.32 -6.52
CA PHE A 52 10.62 2.04 -5.38
C PHE A 52 9.44 1.29 -4.75
N ILE A 53 9.27 1.49 -3.45
CA ILE A 53 8.05 1.14 -2.71
C ILE A 53 7.47 2.43 -2.14
N ASN A 54 6.38 2.91 -2.73
CA ASN A 54 5.69 4.09 -2.23
C ASN A 54 4.74 3.74 -1.09
N LEU A 55 5.13 4.10 0.13
CA LEU A 55 4.36 3.94 1.37
C LEU A 55 3.77 5.26 1.88
N THR A 56 4.00 6.35 1.14
CA THR A 56 3.64 7.69 1.59
C THR A 56 2.13 7.83 1.74
N MET A 57 1.72 8.27 2.91
CA MET A 57 0.33 8.60 3.21
C MET A 57 0.23 9.51 4.43
N LYS A 58 -0.78 10.34 4.48
CA LYS A 58 -1.28 10.91 5.72
C LYS A 58 -2.56 10.17 6.09
N ASN A 59 -2.58 9.56 7.26
CA ASN A 59 -3.79 8.88 7.75
C ASN A 59 -4.75 9.95 8.29
N PRO A 60 -5.90 10.19 7.68
CA PRO A 60 -6.88 11.11 8.22
C PRO A 60 -7.47 10.53 9.50
N GLN A 61 -7.46 11.30 10.58
CA GLN A 61 -8.21 10.95 11.76
C GLN A 61 -9.69 11.13 11.43
N GLY A 62 -10.42 10.01 11.42
CA GLY A 62 -11.87 10.03 11.22
C GLY A 62 -12.38 9.67 9.82
N GLY A 63 -11.72 9.93 8.76
CA GLY A 63 -11.83 9.42 7.38
C GLY A 63 -13.19 9.14 6.73
N SER A 64 -14.32 9.54 7.30
CA SER A 64 -15.64 9.43 6.68
C SER A 64 -16.07 10.76 6.06
N GLU A 65 -17.06 10.70 5.15
CA GLU A 65 -17.65 11.89 4.54
C GLU A 65 -18.13 12.95 5.54
N THR A 66 -18.50 12.52 6.74
CA THR A 66 -19.05 13.40 7.78
C THR A 66 -17.97 14.00 8.70
N THR A 67 -16.74 13.53 8.65
CA THR A 67 -15.66 13.93 9.56
C THR A 67 -14.43 14.53 8.87
N GLN A 68 -14.42 14.57 7.53
CA GLN A 68 -13.35 15.22 6.78
C GLN A 68 -13.35 16.74 7.05
N ASN A 69 -12.15 17.31 7.10
CA ASN A 69 -11.94 18.75 7.24
C ASN A 69 -11.01 19.24 6.11
N LEU A 70 -10.86 20.55 5.99
CA LEU A 70 -10.10 21.17 4.92
C LEU A 70 -8.63 20.73 4.92
N GLU A 71 -8.02 20.60 6.10
CA GLU A 71 -6.62 20.15 6.22
C GLU A 71 -6.47 18.71 5.74
N ASP A 72 -7.37 17.81 6.09
CA ASP A 72 -7.36 16.42 5.62
C ASP A 72 -7.53 16.34 4.11
N ILE A 73 -8.43 17.15 3.54
CA ILE A 73 -8.62 17.23 2.09
C ILE A 73 -7.32 17.65 1.42
N GLN A 74 -6.75 18.79 1.80
CA GLN A 74 -5.51 19.33 1.21
C GLN A 74 -4.36 18.34 1.30
N ASN A 75 -4.10 17.79 2.50
CA ASN A 75 -3.02 16.85 2.73
C ASN A 75 -3.17 15.56 1.90
N ASN A 76 -4.38 15.03 1.79
CA ASN A 76 -4.60 13.82 1.00
C ASN A 76 -4.40 14.07 -0.50
N TYR A 77 -4.88 15.18 -1.04
CA TYR A 77 -4.63 15.55 -2.43
C TYR A 77 -3.16 15.85 -2.67
N ASP A 78 -2.51 16.61 -1.80
CA ASP A 78 -1.09 16.94 -1.95
C ASP A 78 -0.18 15.70 -1.96
N LEU A 79 -0.44 14.72 -1.10
CA LEU A 79 0.41 13.53 -1.01
C LEU A 79 -0.01 12.44 -2.00
N ASN A 80 -1.29 12.07 -2.02
CA ASN A 80 -1.76 10.88 -2.74
C ASN A 80 -1.97 11.14 -4.24
N THR A 81 -2.04 12.41 -4.67
CA THR A 81 -2.23 12.78 -6.09
C THR A 81 -1.06 13.59 -6.61
N LYS A 82 -0.96 14.87 -6.27
CA LYS A 82 0.10 15.76 -6.76
C LYS A 82 1.51 15.24 -6.44
N GLY A 83 1.76 14.89 -5.18
CA GLY A 83 3.05 14.36 -4.75
C GLY A 83 3.39 13.04 -5.45
N LEU A 84 2.44 12.11 -5.54
CA LEU A 84 2.64 10.85 -6.25
C LEU A 84 2.93 11.07 -7.74
N HIS A 85 2.18 11.94 -8.41
CA HIS A 85 2.41 12.26 -9.84
C HIS A 85 3.82 12.84 -10.05
N THR A 86 4.22 13.82 -9.21
CA THR A 86 5.56 14.41 -9.25
C THR A 86 6.64 13.36 -9.01
N PHE A 87 6.45 12.50 -8.03
CA PHE A 87 7.37 11.40 -7.73
C PHE A 87 7.55 10.46 -8.92
N LEU A 88 6.46 9.99 -9.53
CA LEU A 88 6.53 9.08 -10.68
C LEU A 88 7.15 9.75 -11.91
N TYR A 89 6.88 11.04 -12.12
CA TYR A 89 7.54 11.80 -13.18
C TYR A 89 9.06 11.86 -12.98
N LEU A 90 9.51 12.15 -11.77
CA LEU A 90 10.94 12.19 -11.45
C LEU A 90 11.56 10.78 -11.48
N ALA A 91 10.88 9.77 -10.97
CA ALA A 91 11.34 8.38 -11.06
C ALA A 91 11.57 7.96 -12.51
N GLN A 92 10.62 8.27 -13.42
CA GLN A 92 10.78 8.01 -14.84
C GLN A 92 11.98 8.75 -15.45
N LYS A 93 12.23 10.00 -15.04
CA LYS A 93 13.38 10.80 -15.50
C LYS A 93 14.71 10.24 -15.03
N GLU A 94 14.76 9.75 -13.79
CA GLU A 94 15.95 9.09 -13.21
C GLU A 94 16.13 7.63 -13.67
N GLY A 95 15.23 7.10 -14.51
CA GLY A 95 15.28 5.74 -15.02
C GLY A 95 14.75 4.68 -14.05
N VAL A 96 14.15 5.07 -12.93
CA VAL A 96 13.52 4.16 -11.96
C VAL A 96 12.14 3.78 -12.46
N MET A 97 12.08 2.72 -13.26
CA MET A 97 10.90 2.35 -14.04
C MET A 97 9.99 1.31 -13.35
N ARG A 98 10.38 0.81 -12.17
CA ARG A 98 9.69 -0.25 -11.46
C ARG A 98 9.27 0.19 -10.08
N GLY A 99 8.07 -0.21 -9.65
CA GLY A 99 7.65 0.14 -8.30
C GLY A 99 6.40 -0.54 -7.78
N ILE A 100 6.24 -0.43 -6.47
CA ILE A 100 5.05 -0.86 -5.75
C ILE A 100 4.37 0.37 -5.18
N HIS A 101 3.11 0.58 -5.52
CA HIS A 101 2.26 1.58 -4.90
C HIS A 101 1.41 0.95 -3.79
N THR A 102 1.55 1.44 -2.58
CA THR A 102 0.69 1.01 -1.47
C THR A 102 -0.64 1.74 -1.53
N SER A 103 -1.67 1.01 -1.94
CA SER A 103 -3.07 1.44 -1.91
C SER A 103 -3.80 0.87 -0.69
N THR A 104 -5.10 0.85 -0.70
CA THR A 104 -5.93 0.46 0.43
C THR A 104 -7.27 -0.11 -0.03
N MET A 105 -7.82 -1.06 0.72
CA MET A 105 -9.22 -1.48 0.52
C MET A 105 -10.22 -0.35 0.79
N SER A 106 -9.79 0.73 1.44
CA SER A 106 -10.64 1.92 1.64
C SER A 106 -10.96 2.71 0.36
N VAL A 107 -10.43 2.33 -0.81
CA VAL A 107 -10.91 2.84 -2.11
C VAL A 107 -12.32 2.36 -2.43
N HIS A 108 -12.78 1.32 -1.77
CA HIS A 108 -14.10 0.72 -1.90
C HIS A 108 -15.02 1.07 -0.74
N TYR A 109 -16.32 0.97 -0.96
CA TYR A 109 -17.30 1.03 0.12
C TYR A 109 -17.18 -0.19 1.03
N ARG A 110 -16.92 0.06 2.34
CA ARG A 110 -16.54 -0.98 3.31
C ARG A 110 -17.63 -1.98 3.69
N LYS A 111 -18.91 -1.65 3.46
CA LYS A 111 -20.03 -2.52 3.87
C LYS A 111 -20.42 -3.57 2.81
N ARG A 112 -19.57 -3.80 1.83
CA ARG A 112 -19.77 -4.92 0.90
C ARG A 112 -19.59 -6.24 1.62
N LEU A 113 -20.41 -7.21 1.24
CA LEU A 113 -20.32 -8.58 1.76
C LEU A 113 -19.22 -9.37 1.04
N HIS A 114 -18.86 -8.97 -0.19
CA HIS A 114 -17.86 -9.67 -1.00
C HIS A 114 -17.21 -8.72 -2.00
N TYR A 115 -15.89 -8.90 -2.20
CA TYR A 115 -15.05 -8.20 -3.18
C TYR A 115 -14.59 -9.21 -4.24
N PRO A 116 -15.31 -9.30 -5.38
CA PRO A 116 -15.13 -10.38 -6.37
C PRO A 116 -13.81 -10.27 -7.15
N SER A 117 -13.40 -9.07 -7.54
CA SER A 117 -12.11 -8.82 -8.18
C SER A 117 -11.77 -7.33 -8.16
N GLU A 118 -10.50 -7.04 -8.32
CA GLU A 118 -9.95 -5.68 -8.28
C GLU A 118 -10.52 -4.77 -9.37
N GLU A 119 -10.81 -5.32 -10.54
CA GLU A 119 -11.28 -4.60 -11.71
C GLU A 119 -12.79 -4.36 -11.70
N LEU A 120 -13.55 -5.26 -11.07
CA LEU A 120 -15.02 -5.20 -11.07
C LEU A 120 -15.60 -4.43 -9.88
N VAL A 121 -14.86 -4.36 -8.77
CA VAL A 121 -15.33 -3.61 -7.60
C VAL A 121 -15.14 -2.11 -7.82
N PRO A 122 -16.22 -1.30 -7.80
CA PRO A 122 -16.12 0.13 -7.99
C PRO A 122 -15.31 0.81 -6.88
N LYS A 123 -14.57 1.85 -7.24
CA LYS A 123 -13.90 2.74 -6.29
C LYS A 123 -14.90 3.79 -5.81
N ASP A 124 -15.76 3.42 -4.88
CA ASP A 124 -16.93 4.17 -4.43
C ASP A 124 -16.89 4.52 -2.93
N THR A 125 -15.69 4.74 -2.46
CA THR A 125 -15.42 5.14 -1.08
C THR A 125 -16.10 6.47 -0.71
N PRO A 126 -16.65 6.62 0.50
CA PRO A 126 -17.11 7.92 0.99
C PRO A 126 -16.00 8.76 1.61
N SER A 127 -14.77 8.26 1.74
CA SER A 127 -13.68 8.96 2.42
C SER A 127 -12.75 9.67 1.45
N VAL A 128 -12.26 10.87 1.80
CA VAL A 128 -11.27 11.61 1.01
C VAL A 128 -9.95 10.84 0.89
N TYR A 129 -9.57 10.10 1.93
CA TYR A 129 -8.41 9.20 1.89
C TYR A 129 -8.55 8.13 0.80
N GLY A 130 -9.64 7.37 0.83
CA GLY A 130 -9.89 6.33 -0.17
C GLY A 130 -10.03 6.91 -1.59
N LEU A 131 -10.73 8.04 -1.74
CA LEU A 131 -10.88 8.74 -3.02
C LEU A 131 -9.53 9.12 -3.62
N THR A 132 -8.66 9.77 -2.85
CA THR A 132 -7.35 10.22 -3.33
C THR A 132 -6.38 9.06 -3.56
N LYS A 133 -6.47 7.97 -2.78
CA LYS A 133 -5.73 6.73 -3.06
C LYS A 133 -6.22 6.07 -4.37
N GLY A 134 -7.52 6.11 -4.65
CA GLY A 134 -8.08 5.68 -5.93
C GLY A 134 -7.55 6.50 -7.12
N PHE A 135 -7.44 7.82 -6.97
CA PHE A 135 -6.77 8.66 -7.98
C PHE A 135 -5.29 8.36 -8.12
N GLY A 136 -4.60 8.01 -7.02
CA GLY A 136 -3.22 7.54 -7.06
C GLY A 136 -3.04 6.30 -7.92
N GLU A 137 -3.97 5.34 -7.85
CA GLU A 137 -3.97 4.18 -8.74
C GLU A 137 -4.13 4.56 -10.22
N GLU A 138 -5.01 5.52 -10.54
CA GLU A 138 -5.16 6.02 -11.92
C GLU A 138 -3.88 6.73 -12.41
N ILE A 139 -3.19 7.47 -11.53
CA ILE A 139 -1.90 8.08 -11.85
C ILE A 139 -0.86 6.99 -12.12
N CYS A 140 -0.78 5.94 -11.31
CA CYS A 140 0.11 4.80 -11.57
C CYS A 140 -0.20 4.13 -12.91
N ASN A 141 -1.48 3.87 -13.20
CA ASN A 141 -1.92 3.31 -14.47
C ASN A 141 -1.56 4.20 -15.67
N TYR A 142 -1.69 5.53 -15.51
CA TYR A 142 -1.27 6.50 -16.54
C TYR A 142 0.23 6.37 -16.86
N PHE A 143 1.10 6.27 -15.84
CA PHE A 143 2.54 6.09 -16.05
C PHE A 143 2.89 4.71 -16.64
N CYS A 144 2.19 3.67 -16.27
CA CYS A 144 2.37 2.34 -16.88
C CYS A 144 1.98 2.37 -18.37
N ARG A 145 0.85 3.00 -18.70
CA ARG A 145 0.31 3.03 -20.07
C ARG A 145 1.15 3.87 -21.03
N TRP A 146 1.62 5.02 -20.57
CA TRP A 146 2.19 6.03 -21.47
C TRP A 146 3.69 6.23 -21.32
N PHE A 147 4.28 5.78 -20.21
CA PHE A 147 5.71 5.95 -19.92
C PHE A 147 6.43 4.61 -19.70
N ASN A 148 5.75 3.51 -19.99
CA ASN A 148 6.31 2.16 -19.91
C ASN A 148 6.86 1.80 -18.52
N MET A 149 6.26 2.35 -17.45
CA MET A 149 6.59 1.96 -16.08
C MET A 149 5.89 0.65 -15.71
N ASN A 150 6.47 -0.10 -14.79
CA ASN A 150 5.91 -1.33 -14.23
C ASN A 150 5.52 -1.07 -12.77
N ILE A 151 4.23 -0.97 -12.48
CA ILE A 151 3.75 -0.65 -11.12
C ILE A 151 2.66 -1.63 -10.71
N VAL A 152 2.85 -2.27 -9.56
CA VAL A 152 1.81 -3.02 -8.86
C VAL A 152 1.23 -2.15 -7.76
N SER A 153 -0.08 -2.14 -7.61
CA SER A 153 -0.75 -1.41 -6.53
C SER A 153 -1.37 -2.37 -5.54
N LEU A 154 -0.86 -2.42 -4.33
CA LEU A 154 -1.36 -3.32 -3.29
C LEU A 154 -2.47 -2.64 -2.49
N ARG A 155 -3.71 -3.13 -2.61
CA ARG A 155 -4.87 -2.67 -1.82
C ARG A 155 -4.89 -3.42 -0.50
N LEU A 156 -4.31 -2.81 0.53
CA LEU A 156 -4.17 -3.43 1.84
C LEU A 156 -5.45 -3.35 2.67
N THR A 157 -5.77 -4.44 3.38
CA THR A 157 -6.58 -4.38 4.60
C THR A 157 -5.71 -3.93 5.78
N GLY A 158 -6.30 -3.71 6.97
CA GLY A 158 -5.61 -3.11 8.12
C GLY A 158 -4.32 -3.81 8.56
N PRO A 159 -3.10 -3.32 8.18
CA PRO A 159 -1.84 -3.95 8.58
C PRO A 159 -1.63 -3.91 10.09
N ARG A 160 -1.14 -5.01 10.67
CA ARG A 160 -0.85 -5.11 12.11
C ARG A 160 0.48 -5.78 12.37
N SER A 161 1.24 -5.22 13.32
CA SER A 161 2.38 -5.94 13.89
C SER A 161 1.91 -7.20 14.62
N ASP A 162 2.79 -8.19 14.78
CA ASP A 162 2.51 -9.44 15.51
C ASP A 162 1.87 -9.18 16.88
N LYS A 163 2.42 -8.26 17.65
CA LYS A 163 1.89 -7.87 18.96
C LYS A 163 0.46 -7.32 18.89
N ASN A 164 0.19 -6.42 17.96
CA ASN A 164 -1.12 -5.79 17.84
C ASN A 164 -2.13 -6.75 17.22
N TRP A 165 -1.71 -7.58 16.28
CA TRP A 165 -2.53 -8.59 15.64
C TRP A 165 -3.08 -9.59 16.66
N LYS A 166 -2.20 -10.20 17.50
CA LYS A 166 -2.59 -11.10 18.57
C LYS A 166 -3.50 -10.45 19.62
N LYS A 167 -3.24 -9.17 19.96
CA LYS A 167 -4.08 -8.42 20.89
C LYS A 167 -5.47 -8.15 20.31
N GLU A 168 -5.55 -7.73 19.06
CA GLU A 168 -6.83 -7.42 18.43
C GLU A 168 -7.67 -8.68 18.24
N ILE A 169 -7.09 -9.80 17.85
CA ILE A 169 -7.82 -11.07 17.71
C ILE A 169 -8.41 -11.55 19.04
N LYS A 170 -7.65 -11.46 20.14
CA LYS A 170 -8.14 -11.86 21.46
C LYS A 170 -9.28 -10.98 21.99
N ASN A 171 -9.30 -9.69 21.61
CA ASN A 171 -10.27 -8.71 22.09
C ASN A 171 -11.39 -8.43 21.08
N ARG A 172 -11.44 -9.19 19.99
CA ARG A 172 -12.24 -8.87 18.84
C ARG A 172 -13.72 -9.12 19.05
N GLU A 173 -14.51 -8.06 18.94
CA GLU A 173 -15.82 -8.13 18.32
C GLU A 173 -15.60 -8.19 16.79
N ASP A 174 -16.27 -9.10 16.09
CA ASP A 174 -16.01 -9.40 14.66
C ASP A 174 -16.37 -8.25 13.70
N LYS A 175 -16.67 -7.07 14.22
CA LYS A 175 -17.16 -5.93 13.45
C LYS A 175 -16.58 -4.61 13.94
N ASN A 176 -16.33 -3.72 12.98
CA ASN A 176 -16.12 -2.30 13.27
C ASN A 176 -17.40 -1.68 13.88
N PRO A 177 -17.31 -0.51 14.52
CA PRO A 177 -18.49 0.21 15.04
C PRO A 177 -19.56 0.49 13.99
N ASP A 178 -19.21 0.58 12.72
CA ASP A 178 -20.12 0.76 11.58
C ASP A 178 -20.76 -0.53 11.07
N GLY A 179 -20.47 -1.68 11.71
CA GLY A 179 -20.99 -2.99 11.35
C GLY A 179 -20.22 -3.72 10.23
N SER A 180 -19.18 -3.10 9.64
CA SER A 180 -18.31 -3.77 8.68
C SER A 180 -17.37 -4.73 9.39
N ARG A 181 -16.98 -5.82 8.71
CA ARG A 181 -15.97 -6.74 9.26
C ARG A 181 -14.60 -6.10 9.32
N LEU A 182 -13.85 -6.43 10.35
CA LEU A 182 -12.47 -5.96 10.53
C LEU A 182 -11.51 -7.01 9.97
N TRP A 183 -11.13 -6.86 8.72
CA TRP A 183 -10.04 -7.64 8.15
C TRP A 183 -8.70 -6.99 8.46
N ILE A 184 -7.80 -7.76 9.07
CA ILE A 184 -6.44 -7.33 9.40
C ILE A 184 -5.45 -8.26 8.73
N THR A 185 -4.33 -7.69 8.26
CA THR A 185 -3.24 -8.45 7.65
C THR A 185 -2.04 -8.44 8.60
N HIS A 186 -1.50 -9.61 8.90
CA HIS A 186 -0.32 -9.76 9.74
C HIS A 186 0.93 -9.20 9.04
N GLU A 187 1.87 -8.63 9.82
CA GLU A 187 3.09 -8.01 9.26
C GLU A 187 3.94 -8.98 8.42
N LYS A 188 4.01 -10.27 8.79
CA LYS A 188 4.72 -11.29 8.02
C LYS A 188 4.07 -11.53 6.66
N ASP A 189 2.74 -11.71 6.63
CA ASP A 189 1.99 -11.90 5.38
C ASP A 189 2.12 -10.67 4.48
N LEU A 190 2.09 -9.49 5.10
CA LEU A 190 2.29 -8.24 4.40
C LEU A 190 3.70 -8.19 3.77
N ALA A 191 4.75 -8.48 4.55
CA ALA A 191 6.12 -8.48 4.04
C ALA A 191 6.30 -9.48 2.88
N ASN A 192 5.75 -10.69 3.01
CA ASN A 192 5.76 -11.68 1.94
C ASN A 192 5.07 -11.18 0.67
N ALA A 193 3.95 -10.43 0.79
CA ALA A 193 3.28 -9.83 -0.36
C ALA A 193 4.16 -8.80 -1.09
N TYR A 194 4.92 -7.98 -0.35
CA TYR A 194 5.85 -7.02 -0.95
C TYR A 194 7.05 -7.71 -1.60
N ILE A 195 7.65 -8.72 -0.96
CA ILE A 195 8.74 -9.51 -1.53
C ILE A 195 8.29 -10.17 -2.84
N ALA A 196 7.15 -10.85 -2.83
CA ALA A 196 6.58 -11.47 -4.02
C ALA A 196 6.26 -10.44 -5.12
N SER A 197 5.85 -9.22 -4.74
CA SER A 197 5.61 -8.13 -5.70
C SER A 197 6.90 -7.60 -6.31
N ILE A 198 8.01 -7.53 -5.56
CA ILE A 198 9.34 -7.17 -6.09
C ILE A 198 9.76 -8.20 -7.14
N ASP A 199 9.70 -9.49 -6.81
CA ASP A 199 10.06 -10.58 -7.73
C ASP A 199 9.20 -10.55 -9.00
N PHE A 200 7.90 -10.35 -8.86
CA PHE A 200 6.96 -10.26 -9.99
C PHE A 200 7.29 -9.11 -10.94
N ILE A 201 7.58 -7.92 -10.40
CA ILE A 201 7.89 -6.74 -11.21
C ILE A 201 9.26 -6.89 -11.89
N GLN A 202 10.23 -7.50 -11.24
CA GLN A 202 11.57 -7.72 -11.81
C GLN A 202 11.54 -8.66 -13.00
N ASN A 203 10.61 -9.63 -13.03
CA ASN A 203 10.46 -10.61 -14.09
C ASN A 203 9.70 -10.10 -15.35
N GLY A 204 9.50 -8.80 -15.50
CA GLY A 204 9.03 -8.21 -16.77
C GLY A 204 7.54 -7.93 -16.87
N HIS A 205 6.87 -7.72 -15.77
CA HIS A 205 5.51 -7.18 -15.75
C HIS A 205 5.52 -5.79 -16.39
N SER A 206 4.66 -5.53 -17.38
CA SER A 206 4.66 -4.29 -18.17
C SER A 206 3.32 -3.55 -18.19
N ARG A 207 2.55 -3.65 -17.12
CA ARG A 207 1.26 -3.00 -16.98
C ARG A 207 1.00 -2.58 -15.54
N PHE A 208 -0.12 -1.90 -15.32
CA PHE A 208 -0.63 -1.62 -13.99
C PHE A 208 -1.55 -2.75 -13.53
N ASP A 209 -1.29 -3.30 -12.34
CA ASP A 209 -2.18 -4.26 -11.69
C ASP A 209 -2.48 -3.83 -10.25
N PRO A 210 -3.76 -3.52 -9.92
CA PRO A 210 -4.21 -3.47 -8.54
C PRO A 210 -4.40 -4.89 -8.01
N ILE A 211 -3.98 -5.17 -6.77
CA ILE A 211 -4.03 -6.50 -6.15
C ILE A 211 -4.54 -6.38 -4.71
N PHE A 212 -5.53 -7.19 -4.34
CA PHE A 212 -6.00 -7.28 -2.95
C PHE A 212 -4.99 -8.01 -2.08
N ILE A 213 -4.64 -7.41 -0.94
CA ILE A 213 -3.81 -8.03 0.10
C ILE A 213 -4.59 -7.98 1.41
N ALA A 214 -5.18 -9.09 1.77
CA ALA A 214 -6.06 -9.22 2.92
C ALA A 214 -5.75 -10.48 3.73
N GLY A 215 -5.84 -10.39 5.05
CA GLY A 215 -5.75 -11.55 5.95
C GLY A 215 -7.03 -12.37 5.95
N ASP A 216 -7.44 -12.84 4.79
CA ASP A 216 -8.66 -13.63 4.53
C ASP A 216 -8.31 -14.94 3.82
N PRO A 217 -7.65 -15.89 4.52
CA PRO A 217 -7.13 -17.12 3.90
C PRO A 217 -8.21 -18.01 3.31
N GLU A 218 -9.45 -17.87 3.74
CA GLU A 218 -10.57 -18.65 3.23
C GLU A 218 -11.34 -17.96 2.08
N ASN A 219 -10.89 -16.77 1.64
CA ASN A 219 -11.55 -15.95 0.60
C ASN A 219 -13.04 -15.68 0.90
N LYS A 220 -13.38 -15.48 2.17
CA LYS A 220 -14.78 -15.27 2.60
C LYS A 220 -15.36 -13.96 2.07
N GLU A 221 -14.56 -12.90 2.07
CA GLU A 221 -15.00 -11.58 1.59
C GLU A 221 -14.14 -11.05 0.43
N HIS A 222 -12.85 -11.44 0.38
CA HIS A 222 -11.91 -10.97 -0.63
C HIS A 222 -11.50 -12.12 -1.54
N ASN A 223 -11.78 -11.99 -2.83
CA ASN A 223 -11.23 -12.93 -3.81
C ASN A 223 -9.74 -12.63 -4.03
N LEU A 224 -8.88 -13.42 -3.41
CA LEU A 224 -7.42 -13.27 -3.49
C LEU A 224 -6.79 -14.06 -4.65
N SER A 225 -7.59 -14.56 -5.60
CA SER A 225 -7.09 -15.36 -6.73
C SER A 225 -6.05 -14.61 -7.56
N LYS A 226 -6.19 -13.30 -7.73
CA LYS A 226 -5.21 -12.48 -8.47
C LYS A 226 -3.87 -12.43 -7.74
N ALA A 227 -3.87 -12.23 -6.42
CA ALA A 227 -2.65 -12.29 -5.60
C ALA A 227 -1.99 -13.67 -5.70
N PHE A 228 -2.77 -14.74 -5.64
CA PHE A 228 -2.25 -16.09 -5.81
C PHE A 228 -1.65 -16.32 -7.20
N HIS A 229 -2.34 -15.95 -8.28
CA HIS A 229 -1.87 -16.21 -9.64
C HIS A 229 -0.69 -15.35 -10.06
N LEU A 230 -0.65 -14.08 -9.67
CA LEU A 230 0.41 -13.16 -10.08
C LEU A 230 1.61 -13.21 -9.13
N LEU A 231 1.37 -13.27 -7.83
CA LEU A 231 2.42 -13.17 -6.81
C LEU A 231 2.74 -14.52 -6.16
N GLN A 232 2.01 -15.59 -6.45
CA GLN A 232 2.06 -16.85 -5.71
C GLN A 232 1.87 -16.65 -4.19
N TRP A 233 1.09 -15.63 -3.82
CA TRP A 233 0.88 -15.21 -2.45
C TRP A 233 -0.52 -15.59 -1.94
N THR A 234 -0.53 -16.11 -0.72
CA THR A 234 -1.72 -16.28 0.12
C THR A 234 -1.38 -15.90 1.55
N PRO A 235 -2.33 -15.35 2.35
CA PRO A 235 -2.06 -15.13 3.77
C PRO A 235 -1.93 -16.48 4.50
N GLU A 236 -0.87 -16.60 5.31
CA GLU A 236 -0.60 -17.80 6.13
C GLU A 236 -1.20 -17.69 7.54
N MET A 237 -1.31 -16.44 8.05
CA MET A 237 -1.76 -16.17 9.41
C MET A 237 -3.28 -16.12 9.47
N ASN A 238 -3.89 -17.21 9.93
CA ASN A 238 -5.34 -17.29 10.09
C ASN A 238 -5.76 -16.69 11.45
N PRO A 239 -6.64 -15.67 11.48
CA PRO A 239 -7.17 -15.13 12.73
C PRO A 239 -7.86 -16.17 13.62
N GLU A 240 -8.46 -17.19 13.06
CA GLU A 240 -9.18 -18.23 13.80
C GLU A 240 -8.25 -19.08 14.69
N ASP A 241 -6.98 -19.23 14.31
CA ASP A 241 -6.00 -20.03 15.07
C ASP A 241 -5.61 -19.40 16.43
N TYR A 242 -6.04 -18.15 16.67
CA TYR A 242 -5.68 -17.37 17.86
C TYR A 242 -6.88 -16.93 18.70
N ARG A 243 -8.07 -17.41 18.38
CA ARG A 243 -9.31 -17.17 19.14
C ARG A 243 -9.42 -18.02 20.42
#